data_1fb4cadec31468defce3b578c3b93447
#
_entry.id   1fb4cadec31468defce3b578c3b93447
#
_cell.length_a   1.000
_cell.length_b   1.000
_cell.length_c   1.000
_cell.angle_alpha   90.00
_cell.angle_beta   90.00
_cell.angle_gamma   90.00
#
_symmetry.space_group_name_H-M   'P 1'
#
loop_
_entity.id
_entity.type
_entity.pdbx_description
1 polymer ?
#
loop_
_entity_poly.entity_id
_entity_poly.type
_entity_poly.pdbx_seq_one_letter_code
_entity_poly.pdbx_strand_id
1 'polypeptide(L)'
;DEATQTAGLQLTDGGFYFAKAGWADPRQLCAAQMDHPDIEVVYASEAVSLVKTIDDWSLMDHTGEPLLRAPLVIIANGHLATGFDQTHPLPLSRVRGQTSLLLTNPELNGLNTILAGSATLFPAHQEIHNLAATYDPDDDDLQSRNSDHRLLQEHLQEMITVDYHSSPQDALVGIRAVSRDRFPIAGAVPDWHALAAHYSPLQRNAHAFIPRFEANLPGLFVATAFGSHGLNQIPLCAEHLASAICGEPDPLPQAMAELISPIRFLIRDLKQ
;
A
#
# COMPACT_ATOMS: atom_id res chain seq x y z
N ASP A 1 -6.24 -35.21 7.94
CA ASP A 1 -7.20 -34.42 8.73
C ASP A 1 -7.96 -33.44 7.83
N GLU A 2 -8.91 -32.71 8.38
CA GLU A 2 -9.76 -31.77 7.62
C GLU A 2 -8.95 -30.60 7.02
N ALA A 3 -7.95 -30.09 7.74
CA ALA A 3 -7.10 -29.00 7.28
C ALA A 3 -6.26 -29.42 6.06
N THR A 4 -5.62 -30.59 6.13
CA THR A 4 -4.88 -31.22 5.03
C THR A 4 -5.77 -31.44 3.81
N GLN A 5 -7.00 -31.94 4.03
CA GLN A 5 -7.95 -32.18 2.94
C GLN A 5 -8.41 -30.88 2.26
N THR A 6 -8.65 -29.84 3.04
CA THR A 6 -9.02 -28.50 2.53
C THR A 6 -7.85 -27.83 1.80
N ALA A 7 -6.66 -27.91 2.35
CA ALA A 7 -5.46 -27.31 1.75
C ALA A 7 -4.98 -28.07 0.50
N GLY A 8 -5.21 -29.39 0.44
CA GLY A 8 -4.65 -30.27 -0.58
C GLY A 8 -3.18 -30.62 -0.35
N LEU A 9 -2.61 -30.20 0.77
CA LEU A 9 -1.24 -30.48 1.21
C LEU A 9 -1.25 -30.91 2.67
N GLN A 10 -0.28 -31.77 3.05
CA GLN A 10 -0.08 -32.09 4.45
C GLN A 10 0.51 -30.90 5.20
N LEU A 11 -0.25 -30.42 6.19
CA LEU A 11 0.14 -29.30 7.04
C LEU A 11 0.77 -29.78 8.33
N THR A 12 1.64 -28.97 8.92
CA THR A 12 2.22 -29.21 10.24
C THR A 12 1.18 -29.04 11.35
N ASP A 13 0.29 -28.05 11.18
CA ASP A 13 -0.73 -27.69 12.14
C ASP A 13 -2.10 -27.48 11.49
N GLY A 14 -3.16 -27.42 12.31
CA GLY A 14 -4.49 -27.00 11.89
C GLY A 14 -4.58 -25.48 11.72
N GLY A 15 -5.71 -25.00 11.22
CA GLY A 15 -5.90 -23.56 11.01
C GLY A 15 -7.36 -23.17 10.83
N PHE A 16 -7.58 -21.89 10.56
CA PHE A 16 -8.89 -21.35 10.20
C PHE A 16 -9.04 -21.29 8.69
N TYR A 17 -10.16 -21.76 8.19
CA TYR A 17 -10.50 -21.70 6.78
C TYR A 17 -11.51 -20.59 6.49
N PHE A 18 -11.16 -19.68 5.60
CA PHE A 18 -11.99 -18.56 5.16
C PHE A 18 -12.51 -18.83 3.74
N ALA A 19 -13.65 -19.53 3.64
CA ALA A 19 -14.21 -19.98 2.37
C ALA A 19 -14.53 -18.88 1.35
N LYS A 20 -14.66 -17.62 1.80
CA LYS A 20 -14.90 -16.45 0.94
C LYS A 20 -13.64 -15.61 0.68
N ALA A 21 -12.50 -16.00 1.23
CA ALA A 21 -11.23 -15.36 0.89
C ALA A 21 -10.73 -15.84 -0.48
N GLY A 22 -9.86 -15.07 -1.08
CA GLY A 22 -9.28 -15.39 -2.37
C GLY A 22 -8.02 -14.57 -2.62
N TRP A 23 -7.50 -14.67 -3.82
CA TRP A 23 -6.37 -13.91 -4.30
C TRP A 23 -6.65 -13.35 -5.69
N ALA A 24 -5.93 -12.32 -6.07
CA ALA A 24 -5.99 -11.73 -7.39
C ALA A 24 -4.57 -11.38 -7.83
N ASP A 25 -4.33 -11.42 -9.14
CA ASP A 25 -3.12 -10.84 -9.72
C ASP A 25 -3.26 -9.31 -9.70
N PRO A 26 -2.42 -8.57 -8.94
CA PRO A 26 -2.55 -7.12 -8.83
C PRO A 26 -2.33 -6.40 -10.17
N ARG A 27 -1.50 -6.93 -11.05
CA ARG A 27 -1.22 -6.33 -12.36
C ARG A 27 -2.42 -6.44 -13.28
N GLN A 28 -3.05 -7.61 -13.32
CA GLN A 28 -4.27 -7.81 -14.11
C GLN A 28 -5.43 -7.00 -13.56
N LEU A 29 -5.56 -6.91 -12.23
CA LEU A 29 -6.57 -6.08 -11.58
C LEU A 29 -6.40 -4.60 -11.95
N CYS A 30 -5.18 -4.05 -11.83
CA CYS A 30 -4.90 -2.68 -12.23
C CYS A 30 -5.16 -2.45 -13.72
N ALA A 31 -4.74 -3.36 -14.58
CA ALA A 31 -4.99 -3.25 -16.02
C ALA A 31 -6.48 -3.22 -16.33
N ALA A 32 -7.27 -4.10 -15.71
CA ALA A 32 -8.72 -4.13 -15.91
C ALA A 32 -9.43 -2.87 -15.40
N GLN A 33 -8.95 -2.26 -14.31
CA GLN A 33 -9.51 -1.01 -13.80
C GLN A 33 -9.14 0.21 -14.64
N MET A 34 -7.98 0.17 -15.31
CA MET A 34 -7.53 1.26 -16.21
C MET A 34 -8.06 1.13 -17.64
N ASP A 35 -8.67 -0.01 -18.00
CA ASP A 35 -9.29 -0.23 -19.33
C ASP A 35 -10.66 0.45 -19.42
N HIS A 36 -10.64 1.76 -19.53
CA HIS A 36 -11.83 2.60 -19.65
C HIS A 36 -11.59 3.73 -20.65
N PRO A 37 -12.57 4.08 -21.51
CA PRO A 37 -12.39 5.10 -22.54
C PRO A 37 -12.05 6.51 -22.02
N ASP A 38 -12.42 6.82 -20.78
CA ASP A 38 -12.14 8.12 -20.17
C ASP A 38 -10.84 8.12 -19.34
N ILE A 39 -10.07 7.04 -19.35
CA ILE A 39 -8.78 6.93 -18.66
C ILE A 39 -7.65 6.86 -19.68
N GLU A 40 -6.77 7.84 -19.63
CA GLU A 40 -5.52 7.83 -20.39
C GLU A 40 -4.37 7.41 -19.46
N VAL A 41 -3.62 6.39 -19.87
CA VAL A 41 -2.44 5.91 -19.12
C VAL A 41 -1.18 6.34 -19.85
N VAL A 42 -0.38 7.19 -19.21
CA VAL A 42 0.91 7.67 -19.73
C VAL A 42 2.04 6.95 -19.02
N TYR A 43 2.78 6.14 -19.76
CA TYR A 43 3.93 5.39 -19.27
C TYR A 43 5.24 6.14 -19.50
N ALA A 44 6.29 5.72 -18.78
CA ALA A 44 7.65 6.27 -18.90
C ALA A 44 7.72 7.80 -18.66
N SER A 45 6.82 8.33 -17.83
CA SER A 45 6.76 9.73 -17.45
C SER A 45 6.91 9.84 -15.93
N GLU A 46 7.92 10.55 -15.47
CA GLU A 46 8.21 10.74 -14.06
C GLU A 46 8.02 12.21 -13.68
N ALA A 47 7.00 12.47 -12.86
CA ALA A 47 6.82 13.76 -12.23
C ALA A 47 7.64 13.81 -10.94
N VAL A 48 8.52 14.80 -10.81
CA VAL A 48 9.40 14.96 -9.62
C VAL A 48 8.99 16.14 -8.74
N SER A 49 8.18 17.06 -9.24
CA SER A 49 7.62 18.17 -8.45
C SER A 49 6.25 18.60 -8.93
N LEU A 50 5.52 19.27 -8.04
CA LEU A 50 4.20 19.83 -8.29
C LEU A 50 4.26 21.34 -8.05
N VAL A 51 3.82 22.11 -9.04
CA VAL A 51 3.78 23.58 -8.97
C VAL A 51 2.32 24.03 -9.06
N LYS A 52 1.83 24.76 -8.03
CA LYS A 52 0.48 25.35 -8.07
C LYS A 52 0.50 26.59 -8.97
N THR A 53 -0.40 26.61 -9.92
CA THR A 53 -0.77 27.80 -10.70
C THR A 53 -2.04 28.43 -10.12
N ILE A 54 -2.63 29.40 -10.79
CA ILE A 54 -3.87 30.06 -10.30
C ILE A 54 -4.99 29.01 -10.19
N ASP A 55 -5.23 28.23 -11.23
CA ASP A 55 -6.37 27.29 -11.30
C ASP A 55 -5.93 25.83 -11.24
N ASP A 56 -4.70 25.50 -11.68
CA ASP A 56 -4.23 24.15 -11.91
C ASP A 56 -3.00 23.79 -11.08
N TRP A 57 -2.67 22.51 -11.07
CA TRP A 57 -1.38 21.94 -10.70
C TRP A 57 -0.61 21.58 -11.97
N SER A 58 0.67 21.94 -12.04
CA SER A 58 1.61 21.48 -13.08
C SER A 58 2.51 20.41 -12.51
N LEU A 59 2.51 19.24 -13.15
CA LEU A 59 3.44 18.15 -12.87
C LEU A 59 4.71 18.41 -13.67
N MET A 60 5.85 18.51 -12.98
CA MET A 60 7.13 18.86 -13.61
C MET A 60 8.04 17.64 -13.63
N ASP A 61 8.80 17.50 -14.69
CA ASP A 61 9.87 16.51 -14.80
C ASP A 61 11.17 16.99 -14.12
N HIS A 62 12.21 16.16 -14.19
CA HIS A 62 13.53 16.45 -13.63
C HIS A 62 14.28 17.59 -14.32
N THR A 63 13.84 18.05 -15.49
CA THR A 63 14.39 19.21 -16.21
C THR A 63 13.69 20.52 -15.86
N GLY A 64 12.55 20.42 -15.13
CA GLY A 64 11.69 21.54 -14.82
C GLY A 64 10.67 21.87 -15.91
N GLU A 65 10.50 20.97 -16.91
CA GLU A 65 9.48 21.11 -17.94
C GLU A 65 8.15 20.50 -17.48
N PRO A 66 7.01 21.10 -17.85
CA PRO A 66 5.71 20.59 -17.48
C PRO A 66 5.34 19.34 -18.31
N LEU A 67 5.08 18.22 -17.61
CA LEU A 67 4.56 16.99 -18.21
C LEU A 67 3.05 17.08 -18.44
N LEU A 68 2.32 17.60 -17.46
CA LEU A 68 0.86 17.67 -17.46
C LEU A 68 0.37 18.81 -16.57
N ARG A 69 -0.81 19.34 -16.88
CA ARG A 69 -1.56 20.27 -16.02
C ARG A 69 -2.95 19.74 -15.76
N ALA A 70 -3.39 19.84 -14.52
CA ALA A 70 -4.74 19.41 -14.14
C ALA A 70 -5.24 20.25 -12.94
N PRO A 71 -6.54 20.55 -12.87
CA PRO A 71 -7.14 21.25 -11.72
C PRO A 71 -7.15 20.38 -10.47
N LEU A 72 -7.07 19.04 -10.64
CA LEU A 72 -7.06 18.06 -9.57
C LEU A 72 -5.96 17.04 -9.78
N VAL A 73 -5.20 16.76 -8.72
CA VAL A 73 -4.13 15.77 -8.70
C VAL A 73 -4.28 14.86 -7.48
N ILE A 74 -4.12 13.56 -7.69
CA ILE A 74 -4.05 12.57 -6.62
C ILE A 74 -2.65 11.95 -6.62
N ILE A 75 -1.90 12.15 -5.54
CA ILE A 75 -0.59 11.52 -5.33
C ILE A 75 -0.81 10.11 -4.82
N ALA A 76 -0.55 9.09 -5.65
CA ALA A 76 -0.79 7.68 -5.33
C ALA A 76 0.44 6.78 -5.62
N ASN A 77 1.64 7.35 -5.60
CA ASN A 77 2.90 6.71 -5.98
C ASN A 77 3.61 5.98 -4.82
N GLY A 78 2.86 5.51 -3.82
CA GLY A 78 3.36 4.67 -2.73
C GLY A 78 4.39 5.39 -1.85
N HIS A 79 5.55 4.76 -1.63
CA HIS A 79 6.62 5.31 -0.79
C HIS A 79 7.28 6.57 -1.37
N LEU A 80 7.14 6.81 -2.66
CA LEU A 80 7.65 8.02 -3.33
C LEU A 80 6.75 9.25 -3.10
N ALA A 81 5.61 9.10 -2.45
CA ALA A 81 4.71 10.22 -2.17
C ALA A 81 5.37 11.35 -1.37
N THR A 82 6.35 11.05 -0.52
CA THR A 82 7.11 12.07 0.23
C THR A 82 8.17 12.80 -0.59
N GLY A 83 8.32 12.47 -1.86
CA GLY A 83 9.21 13.18 -2.79
C GLY A 83 8.68 14.54 -3.23
N PHE A 84 7.38 14.81 -3.07
CA PHE A 84 6.80 16.11 -3.37
C PHE A 84 6.76 16.98 -2.11
N ASP A 85 7.11 18.26 -2.24
CA ASP A 85 7.12 19.23 -1.13
C ASP A 85 5.79 19.25 -0.36
N GLN A 86 4.68 19.12 -1.07
CA GLN A 86 3.34 19.16 -0.51
C GLN A 86 3.02 17.97 0.40
N THR A 87 3.66 16.84 0.18
CA THR A 87 3.44 15.60 0.93
C THR A 87 4.69 15.13 1.70
N HIS A 88 5.79 15.88 1.61
CA HIS A 88 7.03 15.61 2.36
C HIS A 88 6.82 15.41 3.87
N PRO A 89 5.92 16.15 4.57
CA PRO A 89 5.70 15.96 6.01
C PRO A 89 4.98 14.67 6.39
N LEU A 90 4.52 13.87 5.44
CA LEU A 90 3.87 12.59 5.75
C LEU A 90 4.89 11.60 6.33
N PRO A 91 4.61 10.97 7.50
CA PRO A 91 5.53 10.05 8.14
C PRO A 91 5.43 8.65 7.51
N LEU A 92 6.05 8.48 6.36
CA LEU A 92 6.12 7.21 5.65
C LEU A 92 7.45 6.51 5.92
N SER A 93 7.36 5.22 6.24
CA SER A 93 8.51 4.30 6.25
C SER A 93 8.47 3.43 4.99
N ARG A 94 9.65 3.06 4.52
CA ARG A 94 9.86 2.12 3.42
C ARG A 94 10.07 0.74 4.00
N VAL A 95 9.36 -0.24 3.48
CA VAL A 95 9.50 -1.62 3.90
C VAL A 95 9.66 -2.48 2.66
N ARG A 96 10.86 -2.99 2.48
CA ARG A 96 11.19 -3.91 1.41
C ARG A 96 10.51 -5.25 1.65
N GLY A 97 10.09 -5.91 0.57
CA GLY A 97 9.59 -7.28 0.60
C GLY A 97 9.96 -8.02 -0.66
N GLN A 98 10.41 -9.24 -0.49
CA GLN A 98 10.69 -10.18 -1.56
C GLN A 98 9.69 -11.33 -1.52
N THR A 99 9.21 -11.74 -2.70
CA THR A 99 8.41 -12.93 -2.94
C THR A 99 9.23 -13.86 -3.80
N SER A 100 9.34 -15.13 -3.42
CA SER A 100 9.98 -16.16 -4.23
C SER A 100 8.99 -16.76 -5.23
N LEU A 101 9.42 -16.95 -6.46
CA LEU A 101 8.67 -17.63 -7.50
C LEU A 101 9.15 -19.08 -7.58
N LEU A 102 8.27 -20.01 -7.27
CA LEU A 102 8.56 -21.45 -7.20
C LEU A 102 7.85 -22.16 -8.36
N LEU A 103 8.57 -22.94 -9.15
CA LEU A 103 7.92 -23.83 -10.11
C LEU A 103 7.09 -24.87 -9.38
N THR A 104 5.94 -25.16 -9.95
CA THR A 104 5.13 -26.27 -9.47
C THR A 104 5.89 -27.58 -9.55
N ASN A 105 5.71 -28.43 -8.59
CA ASN A 105 6.34 -29.74 -8.49
C ASN A 105 5.36 -30.72 -7.83
N PRO A 106 5.61 -32.04 -7.84
CA PRO A 106 4.70 -33.03 -7.27
C PRO A 106 4.35 -32.78 -5.81
N GLU A 107 5.27 -32.21 -5.04
CA GLU A 107 5.11 -31.94 -3.61
C GLU A 107 4.07 -30.84 -3.33
N LEU A 108 3.98 -29.81 -4.21
CA LEU A 108 3.07 -28.67 -4.05
C LEU A 108 1.82 -28.71 -4.95
N ASN A 109 1.77 -29.63 -5.93
CA ASN A 109 0.68 -29.70 -6.92
C ASN A 109 -0.72 -29.88 -6.33
N GLY A 110 -0.80 -30.36 -5.09
CA GLY A 110 -2.09 -30.56 -4.41
C GLY A 110 -2.68 -29.30 -3.81
N LEU A 111 -1.94 -28.19 -3.75
CA LEU A 111 -2.39 -26.98 -3.08
C LEU A 111 -3.64 -26.37 -3.73
N ASN A 112 -4.74 -26.34 -2.98
CA ASN A 112 -6.05 -25.90 -3.44
C ASN A 112 -6.45 -24.52 -2.92
N THR A 113 -5.80 -24.03 -1.87
CA THR A 113 -6.12 -22.75 -1.22
C THR A 113 -4.85 -22.02 -0.80
N ILE A 114 -4.97 -20.76 -0.44
CA ILE A 114 -3.85 -19.98 0.09
C ILE A 114 -3.52 -20.52 1.48
N LEU A 115 -2.25 -20.80 1.73
CA LEU A 115 -1.72 -21.05 3.07
C LEU A 115 -1.07 -19.77 3.58
N ALA A 116 -1.54 -19.24 4.71
CA ALA A 116 -1.01 -18.07 5.36
C ALA A 116 -0.58 -18.40 6.79
N GLY A 117 0.68 -18.21 7.08
CA GLY A 117 1.32 -18.47 8.38
C GLY A 117 2.62 -17.67 8.50
N SER A 118 3.74 -18.33 8.76
CA SER A 118 5.08 -17.70 8.77
C SER A 118 5.42 -17.08 7.41
N ALA A 119 4.93 -17.69 6.32
CA ALA A 119 4.89 -17.11 4.98
C ALA A 119 3.49 -17.27 4.39
N THR A 120 3.28 -16.79 3.16
CA THR A 120 2.04 -17.03 2.41
C THR A 120 2.38 -17.75 1.12
N LEU A 121 1.86 -18.97 0.97
CA LEU A 121 1.97 -19.76 -0.25
C LEU A 121 0.66 -19.70 -1.03
N PHE A 122 0.74 -19.31 -2.29
CA PHE A 122 -0.42 -19.25 -3.20
C PHE A 122 -0.49 -20.50 -4.07
N PRO A 123 -1.70 -20.97 -4.43
CA PRO A 123 -1.88 -21.97 -5.46
C PRO A 123 -1.16 -21.57 -6.76
N ALA A 124 -0.68 -22.57 -7.51
CA ALA A 124 0.03 -22.30 -8.75
C ALA A 124 -0.86 -21.57 -9.76
N HIS A 125 -0.33 -20.53 -10.37
CA HIS A 125 -0.88 -19.92 -11.56
C HIS A 125 0.18 -19.99 -12.67
N GLN A 126 -0.17 -20.54 -13.83
CA GLN A 126 0.77 -20.78 -14.93
C GLN A 126 2.06 -21.51 -14.46
N GLU A 127 1.85 -22.58 -13.70
CA GLU A 127 2.91 -23.44 -13.14
C GLU A 127 3.84 -22.76 -12.11
N ILE A 128 3.49 -21.58 -11.61
CA ILE A 128 4.27 -20.86 -10.61
C ILE A 128 3.45 -20.62 -9.34
N HIS A 129 4.03 -21.04 -8.21
CA HIS A 129 3.59 -20.64 -6.88
C HIS A 129 4.30 -19.37 -6.44
N ASN A 130 3.58 -18.42 -5.87
CA ASN A 130 4.16 -17.29 -5.16
C ASN A 130 4.31 -17.65 -3.69
N LEU A 131 5.54 -17.58 -3.18
CA LEU A 131 5.83 -17.69 -1.75
C LEU A 131 6.22 -16.31 -1.22
N ALA A 132 5.32 -15.69 -0.51
CA ALA A 132 5.40 -14.30 -0.05
C ALA A 132 5.45 -14.23 1.49
N ALA A 133 6.00 -13.21 2.06
CA ALA A 133 6.99 -12.29 1.60
C ALA A 133 7.84 -11.85 2.78
N THR A 134 9.09 -11.47 2.53
CA THR A 134 9.93 -10.87 3.57
C THR A 134 9.41 -9.49 3.98
N TYR A 135 9.91 -8.98 5.10
CA TYR A 135 9.49 -7.70 5.67
C TYR A 135 10.70 -7.00 6.29
N ASP A 136 11.40 -6.18 5.49
CA ASP A 136 12.65 -5.54 5.86
C ASP A 136 12.44 -4.02 5.97
N PRO A 137 12.28 -3.48 7.19
CA PRO A 137 12.13 -2.05 7.41
C PRO A 137 13.38 -1.27 7.00
N ASP A 138 13.16 -0.05 6.50
CA ASP A 138 14.20 0.92 6.13
C ASP A 138 15.20 0.41 5.07
N ASP A 139 14.76 -0.56 4.27
CA ASP A 139 15.51 -1.14 3.16
C ASP A 139 14.80 -0.78 1.84
N ASP A 140 15.53 -0.25 0.87
CA ASP A 140 15.03 0.15 -0.44
C ASP A 140 15.77 -0.52 -1.61
N ASP A 141 16.62 -1.50 -1.34
CA ASP A 141 17.28 -2.30 -2.36
C ASP A 141 16.28 -3.19 -3.13
N LEU A 142 16.18 -2.97 -4.43
CA LEU A 142 15.28 -3.73 -5.31
C LEU A 142 15.90 -5.00 -5.89
N GLN A 143 17.14 -5.32 -5.53
CA GLN A 143 17.77 -6.57 -5.97
C GLN A 143 17.22 -7.77 -5.21
N SER A 144 17.04 -8.89 -5.91
CA SER A 144 16.69 -10.15 -5.26
C SER A 144 17.83 -10.67 -4.42
N ARG A 145 17.54 -11.33 -3.29
CA ARG A 145 18.52 -11.85 -2.35
C ARG A 145 18.31 -13.33 -2.08
N ASN A 146 19.39 -14.09 -2.15
CA ASN A 146 19.35 -15.52 -1.79
C ASN A 146 19.05 -15.77 -0.31
N SER A 147 19.37 -14.81 0.57
CA SER A 147 18.99 -14.88 1.99
C SER A 147 17.49 -14.92 2.18
N ASP A 148 16.77 -14.08 1.39
CA ASP A 148 15.33 -13.98 1.47
C ASP A 148 14.63 -15.22 0.92
N HIS A 149 15.18 -15.78 -0.15
CA HIS A 149 14.71 -17.06 -0.66
C HIS A 149 14.81 -18.18 0.39
N ARG A 150 15.95 -18.25 1.09
CA ARG A 150 16.16 -19.24 2.16
C ARG A 150 15.21 -19.03 3.32
N LEU A 151 15.06 -17.79 3.78
CA LEU A 151 14.13 -17.45 4.86
C LEU A 151 12.69 -17.85 4.52
N LEU A 152 12.24 -17.56 3.31
CA LEU A 152 10.89 -17.93 2.86
C LEU A 152 10.71 -19.45 2.75
N GLN A 153 11.73 -20.17 2.33
CA GLN A 153 11.72 -21.63 2.30
C GLN A 153 11.69 -22.24 3.72
N GLU A 154 12.46 -21.68 4.66
CA GLU A 154 12.40 -22.07 6.08
C GLU A 154 10.99 -21.86 6.64
N HIS A 155 10.38 -20.71 6.39
CA HIS A 155 9.00 -20.43 6.79
C HIS A 155 7.98 -21.37 6.12
N LEU A 156 8.19 -21.74 4.86
CA LEU A 156 7.35 -22.74 4.21
C LEU A 156 7.44 -24.11 4.90
N GLN A 157 8.66 -24.54 5.25
CA GLN A 157 8.87 -25.81 5.96
C GLN A 157 8.24 -25.85 7.36
N GLU A 158 8.04 -24.70 8.01
CA GLU A 158 7.27 -24.62 9.25
C GLU A 158 5.78 -24.92 9.06
N MET A 159 5.25 -24.70 7.86
CA MET A 159 3.82 -24.79 7.56
C MET A 159 3.39 -26.13 6.95
N ILE A 160 4.30 -26.83 6.27
CA ILE A 160 4.02 -28.08 5.55
C ILE A 160 4.96 -29.20 6.00
N THR A 161 4.46 -30.44 5.96
CA THR A 161 5.26 -31.61 6.35
C THR A 161 6.03 -32.22 5.19
N VAL A 162 5.72 -31.84 3.96
CA VAL A 162 6.45 -32.27 2.75
C VAL A 162 7.79 -31.55 2.66
N ASP A 163 8.81 -32.30 2.36
CA ASP A 163 10.17 -31.80 2.24
C ASP A 163 10.35 -31.11 0.88
N TYR A 164 10.34 -29.78 0.88
CA TYR A 164 10.44 -28.96 -0.32
C TYR A 164 11.85 -28.36 -0.48
N HIS A 165 12.57 -28.79 -1.51
CA HIS A 165 13.95 -28.40 -1.75
C HIS A 165 14.22 -27.71 -3.10
N SER A 166 13.20 -27.37 -3.87
CA SER A 166 13.40 -26.72 -5.15
C SER A 166 13.94 -25.29 -5.00
N SER A 167 14.93 -24.94 -5.80
CA SER A 167 15.42 -23.58 -5.86
C SER A 167 14.36 -22.65 -6.51
N PRO A 168 14.15 -21.44 -5.98
CA PRO A 168 13.32 -20.44 -6.63
C PRO A 168 13.84 -20.13 -8.03
N GLN A 169 12.93 -19.93 -8.96
CA GLN A 169 13.27 -19.59 -10.34
C GLN A 169 13.56 -18.09 -10.50
N ASP A 170 12.86 -17.26 -9.72
CA ASP A 170 12.95 -15.81 -9.78
C ASP A 170 12.37 -15.19 -8.49
N ALA A 171 12.37 -13.89 -8.42
CA ALA A 171 11.79 -13.12 -7.31
C ALA A 171 11.02 -11.88 -7.81
N LEU A 172 10.02 -11.50 -7.03
CA LEU A 172 9.42 -10.17 -7.10
C LEU A 172 9.86 -9.37 -5.88
N VAL A 173 10.43 -8.21 -6.09
CA VAL A 173 10.87 -7.31 -5.02
C VAL A 173 10.11 -5.99 -5.14
N GLY A 174 9.65 -5.47 -4.00
CA GLY A 174 8.94 -4.21 -3.96
C GLY A 174 9.07 -3.50 -2.62
N ILE A 175 8.83 -2.19 -2.63
CA ILE A 175 8.87 -1.35 -1.45
C ILE A 175 7.44 -0.96 -1.06
N ARG A 176 7.05 -1.33 0.14
CA ARG A 176 5.78 -0.92 0.73
C ARG A 176 5.91 0.44 1.39
N ALA A 177 4.92 1.29 1.18
CA ALA A 177 4.74 2.50 1.99
C ALA A 177 3.95 2.15 3.24
N VAL A 178 4.49 2.47 4.41
CA VAL A 178 3.86 2.18 5.70
C VAL A 178 3.85 3.45 6.54
N SER A 179 2.71 3.79 7.13
CA SER A 179 2.59 4.86 8.11
C SER A 179 2.97 4.39 9.51
N ARG A 180 3.27 5.31 10.43
CA ARG A 180 3.63 4.99 11.83
C ARG A 180 2.59 4.15 12.57
N ASP A 181 1.32 4.31 12.24
CA ASP A 181 0.20 3.59 12.88
C ASP A 181 -0.34 2.43 12.03
N ARG A 182 0.27 2.17 10.88
CA ARG A 182 -0.10 1.12 9.92
C ARG A 182 -1.48 1.27 9.28
N PHE A 183 -2.15 2.40 9.46
CA PHE A 183 -3.37 2.74 8.73
C PHE A 183 -3.00 3.49 7.44
N PRO A 184 -3.80 3.33 6.37
CA PRO A 184 -3.57 4.08 5.13
C PRO A 184 -3.66 5.60 5.36
N ILE A 185 -3.14 6.34 4.41
CA ILE A 185 -3.28 7.78 4.33
C ILE A 185 -4.08 8.09 3.08
N ALA A 186 -5.29 8.61 3.22
CA ALA A 186 -6.16 9.01 2.12
C ALA A 186 -6.91 10.29 2.50
N GLY A 187 -6.90 11.29 1.61
CA GLY A 187 -7.61 12.56 1.84
C GLY A 187 -6.98 13.73 1.10
N ALA A 188 -7.55 14.92 1.29
CA ALA A 188 -6.98 16.16 0.80
C ALA A 188 -5.63 16.45 1.45
N VAL A 189 -4.66 16.94 0.67
CA VAL A 189 -3.33 17.28 1.20
C VAL A 189 -3.44 18.55 2.05
N PRO A 190 -2.99 18.51 3.31
CA PRO A 190 -3.08 19.64 4.22
C PRO A 190 -2.20 20.84 3.79
N ASP A 191 -2.69 22.03 4.06
CA ASP A 191 -1.79 23.19 4.21
C ASP A 191 -1.09 23.07 5.58
N TRP A 192 0.06 22.43 5.57
CA TRP A 192 0.82 22.12 6.79
C TRP A 192 1.15 23.33 7.61
N HIS A 193 1.45 24.46 6.96
CA HIS A 193 1.80 25.70 7.63
C HIS A 193 0.60 26.33 8.35
N ALA A 194 -0.53 26.46 7.65
CA ALA A 194 -1.75 27.02 8.23
C ALA A 194 -2.27 26.16 9.39
N LEU A 195 -2.24 24.83 9.23
CA LEU A 195 -2.68 23.88 10.27
C LEU A 195 -1.73 23.85 11.47
N ALA A 196 -0.42 23.86 11.26
CA ALA A 196 0.55 23.92 12.36
C ALA A 196 0.40 25.22 13.17
N ALA A 197 0.18 26.35 12.52
CA ALA A 197 -0.08 27.62 13.20
C ALA A 197 -1.36 27.58 14.03
N HIS A 198 -2.47 27.07 13.46
CA HIS A 198 -3.77 26.98 14.14
C HIS A 198 -3.73 26.05 15.37
N TYR A 199 -3.12 24.87 15.23
CA TYR A 199 -3.04 23.86 16.29
C TYR A 199 -1.83 24.02 17.22
N SER A 200 -1.01 25.07 17.05
CA SER A 200 0.17 25.34 17.87
C SER A 200 -0.09 25.40 19.41
N PRO A 201 -1.28 25.81 19.92
CA PRO A 201 -1.54 25.73 21.37
C PRO A 201 -1.48 24.34 21.96
N LEU A 202 -1.63 23.26 21.14
CA LEU A 202 -1.50 21.89 21.62
C LEU A 202 -0.09 21.56 22.11
N GLN A 203 0.94 22.24 21.62
CA GLN A 203 2.32 22.07 22.09
C GLN A 203 2.50 22.51 23.56
N ARG A 204 1.66 23.43 24.04
CA ARG A 204 1.68 23.91 25.44
C ARG A 204 0.69 23.17 26.34
N ASN A 205 -0.44 22.76 25.77
CA ASN A 205 -1.47 22.03 26.47
C ASN A 205 -2.14 21.01 25.52
N ALA A 206 -1.72 19.76 25.62
CA ALA A 206 -2.25 18.65 24.81
C ALA A 206 -3.77 18.44 24.92
N HIS A 207 -4.41 18.98 25.99
CA HIS A 207 -5.85 18.91 26.23
C HIS A 207 -6.59 20.20 25.88
N ALA A 208 -5.90 21.19 25.28
CA ALA A 208 -6.57 22.42 24.87
C ALA A 208 -7.70 22.12 23.88
N PHE A 209 -8.86 22.69 24.12
CA PHE A 209 -9.92 22.68 23.12
C PHE A 209 -9.59 23.68 22.02
N ILE A 210 -9.36 23.17 20.80
CA ILE A 210 -9.14 23.97 19.63
C ILE A 210 -10.26 23.65 18.65
N PRO A 211 -11.00 24.64 18.15
CA PRO A 211 -12.02 24.42 17.15
C PRO A 211 -11.43 23.70 15.92
N ARG A 212 -12.22 22.81 15.31
CA ARG A 212 -11.82 22.16 14.06
C ARG A 212 -11.54 23.23 13.00
N PHE A 213 -10.41 23.09 12.37
CA PHE A 213 -9.99 23.97 11.30
C PHE A 213 -9.51 23.10 10.15
N GLU A 214 -10.02 23.38 8.96
CA GLU A 214 -9.64 22.70 7.74
C GLU A 214 -8.93 23.69 6.83
N ALA A 215 -7.69 23.36 6.51
CA ALA A 215 -6.91 24.06 5.52
C ALA A 215 -6.20 23.01 4.67
N ASN A 216 -6.63 22.91 3.43
CA ASN A 216 -6.10 21.96 2.47
C ASN A 216 -5.60 22.70 1.24
N LEU A 217 -4.65 22.11 0.54
CA LEU A 217 -4.20 22.59 -0.75
C LEU A 217 -5.29 22.31 -1.80
N PRO A 218 -5.91 23.32 -2.42
CA PRO A 218 -7.06 23.11 -3.31
C PRO A 218 -6.71 22.23 -4.49
N GLY A 219 -7.54 21.19 -4.74
CA GLY A 219 -7.36 20.25 -5.84
C GLY A 219 -6.22 19.26 -5.68
N LEU A 220 -5.62 19.13 -4.48
CA LEU A 220 -4.55 18.17 -4.24
C LEU A 220 -4.96 17.14 -3.19
N PHE A 221 -4.82 15.87 -3.55
CA PHE A 221 -5.16 14.72 -2.72
C PHE A 221 -4.00 13.73 -2.64
N VAL A 222 -4.03 12.84 -1.66
CA VAL A 222 -3.05 11.77 -1.50
C VAL A 222 -3.74 10.46 -1.12
N ALA A 223 -3.21 9.34 -1.67
CA ALA A 223 -3.61 7.97 -1.32
C ALA A 223 -2.36 7.11 -1.21
N THR A 224 -1.91 6.76 -0.01
CA THR A 224 -0.67 6.03 0.21
C THR A 224 -0.68 5.26 1.55
N ALA A 225 0.43 4.65 1.91
CA ALA A 225 0.64 3.94 3.17
C ALA A 225 -0.23 2.69 3.36
N PHE A 226 -0.59 1.99 2.29
CA PHE A 226 -1.41 0.78 2.35
C PHE A 226 -0.67 -0.45 2.88
N GLY A 227 0.65 -0.38 3.05
CA GLY A 227 1.47 -1.46 3.59
C GLY A 227 1.29 -2.78 2.85
N SER A 228 0.98 -3.83 3.61
CA SER A 228 0.70 -5.17 3.07
C SER A 228 -0.79 -5.44 2.79
N HIS A 229 -1.67 -4.45 3.01
CA HIS A 229 -3.12 -4.62 2.96
C HIS A 229 -3.80 -3.85 1.82
N GLY A 230 -3.03 -3.48 0.78
CA GLY A 230 -3.51 -2.63 -0.31
C GLY A 230 -4.80 -3.15 -0.96
N LEU A 231 -4.87 -4.41 -1.36
CA LEU A 231 -6.04 -4.98 -2.03
C LEU A 231 -7.33 -4.92 -1.19
N ASN A 232 -7.21 -4.92 0.14
CA ASN A 232 -8.37 -4.84 1.04
C ASN A 232 -8.78 -3.39 1.33
N GLN A 233 -7.84 -2.44 1.34
CA GLN A 233 -8.06 -1.08 1.83
C GLN A 233 -8.24 -0.06 0.69
N ILE A 234 -7.55 -0.25 -0.44
CA ILE A 234 -7.57 0.69 -1.56
C ILE A 234 -8.98 0.95 -2.09
N PRO A 235 -9.85 -0.07 -2.32
CA PRO A 235 -11.17 0.20 -2.87
C PRO A 235 -12.00 1.17 -2.03
N LEU A 236 -12.02 0.98 -0.71
CA LEU A 236 -12.76 1.85 0.20
C LEU A 236 -12.14 3.24 0.34
N CYS A 237 -10.79 3.33 0.34
CA CYS A 237 -10.10 4.61 0.35
C CYS A 237 -10.29 5.39 -0.97
N ALA A 238 -10.35 4.69 -2.10
CA ALA A 238 -10.63 5.30 -3.39
C ALA A 238 -12.05 5.86 -3.44
N GLU A 239 -13.04 5.14 -2.93
CA GLU A 239 -14.42 5.60 -2.82
C GLU A 239 -14.54 6.82 -1.90
N HIS A 240 -13.85 6.82 -0.76
CA HIS A 240 -13.76 7.97 0.14
C HIS A 240 -13.22 9.23 -0.58
N LEU A 241 -12.14 9.07 -1.36
CA LEU A 241 -11.56 10.17 -2.13
C LEU A 241 -12.50 10.63 -3.24
N ALA A 242 -13.10 9.70 -3.98
CA ALA A 242 -14.04 10.02 -5.05
C ALA A 242 -15.24 10.80 -4.51
N SER A 243 -15.82 10.35 -3.39
CA SER A 243 -16.93 11.05 -2.73
C SER A 243 -16.55 12.47 -2.30
N ALA A 244 -15.34 12.64 -1.70
CA ALA A 244 -14.85 13.96 -1.33
C ALA A 244 -14.63 14.90 -2.54
N ILE A 245 -14.16 14.36 -3.66
CA ILE A 245 -13.92 15.10 -4.90
C ILE A 245 -15.24 15.48 -5.60
N CYS A 246 -16.18 14.55 -5.64
CA CYS A 246 -17.46 14.74 -6.33
C CYS A 246 -18.52 15.43 -5.46
N GLY A 247 -18.24 15.68 -4.18
CA GLY A 247 -19.22 16.27 -3.24
C GLY A 247 -20.33 15.31 -2.85
N GLU A 248 -20.05 14.02 -2.85
CA GLU A 248 -20.95 12.95 -2.46
C GLU A 248 -20.85 12.61 -0.96
N PRO A 249 -21.84 11.92 -0.38
CA PRO A 249 -21.75 11.45 0.99
C PRO A 249 -20.55 10.53 1.18
N ASP A 250 -19.78 10.75 2.27
CA ASP A 250 -18.63 9.93 2.61
C ASP A 250 -19.08 8.49 2.95
N PRO A 251 -18.50 7.45 2.31
CA PRO A 251 -18.81 6.05 2.63
C PRO A 251 -18.26 5.63 4.01
N LEU A 252 -17.33 6.41 4.58
CA LEU A 252 -16.74 6.11 5.87
C LEU A 252 -17.45 6.83 7.01
N PRO A 253 -17.64 6.16 8.15
CA PRO A 253 -17.95 6.84 9.40
C PRO A 253 -16.85 7.86 9.73
N GLN A 254 -17.24 9.00 10.31
CA GLN A 254 -16.32 10.10 10.63
C GLN A 254 -15.04 9.64 11.35
N ALA A 255 -15.16 8.75 12.34
CA ALA A 255 -14.01 8.24 13.09
C ALA A 255 -13.01 7.46 12.20
N MET A 256 -13.50 6.77 11.17
CA MET A 256 -12.63 6.08 10.21
C MET A 256 -12.00 7.05 9.22
N ALA A 257 -12.73 8.04 8.74
CA ALA A 257 -12.19 9.10 7.89
C ALA A 257 -11.09 9.88 8.61
N GLU A 258 -11.27 10.21 9.90
CA GLU A 258 -10.24 10.84 10.72
C GLU A 258 -9.01 9.95 10.93
N LEU A 259 -9.20 8.61 11.04
CA LEU A 259 -8.13 7.64 11.23
C LEU A 259 -7.21 7.53 9.99
N ILE A 260 -7.74 7.76 8.79
CA ILE A 260 -6.95 7.73 7.54
C ILE A 260 -6.53 9.12 7.05
N SER A 261 -7.00 10.18 7.68
CA SER A 261 -6.70 11.56 7.28
C SER A 261 -5.20 11.88 7.36
N PRO A 262 -4.63 12.58 6.37
CA PRO A 262 -3.22 13.00 6.37
C PRO A 262 -2.84 13.85 7.58
N ILE A 263 -3.74 14.71 8.10
CA ILE A 263 -3.48 15.62 9.21
C ILE A 263 -3.30 14.92 10.57
N ARG A 264 -3.75 13.67 10.72
CA ARG A 264 -3.76 12.97 12.02
C ARG A 264 -2.40 12.93 12.71
N PHE A 265 -1.32 12.88 11.95
CA PHE A 265 0.04 12.85 12.50
C PHE A 265 0.47 14.21 13.02
N LEU A 266 0.16 15.29 12.31
CA LEU A 266 0.45 16.65 12.78
C LEU A 266 -0.18 16.91 14.15
N ILE A 267 -1.46 16.57 14.32
CA ILE A 267 -2.16 16.75 15.59
C ILE A 267 -1.56 15.88 16.71
N ARG A 268 -1.15 14.64 16.39
CA ARG A 268 -0.48 13.76 17.36
C ARG A 268 0.88 14.30 17.78
N ASP A 269 1.66 14.77 16.83
CA ASP A 269 3.02 15.29 17.09
C ASP A 269 2.99 16.60 17.89
N LEU A 270 1.99 17.46 17.67
CA LEU A 270 1.80 18.68 18.45
C LEU A 270 1.35 18.43 19.92
N LYS A 271 0.84 17.23 20.22
CA LYS A 271 0.43 16.84 21.57
C LYS A 271 1.52 16.14 22.39
N GLN A 272 2.67 15.87 21.80
CA GLN A 272 3.85 15.29 22.47
C GLN A 272 4.74 16.38 23.07
#